data_88825a4861df692139dadddd4db0a116
#
_entry.id   88825a4861df692139dadddd4db0a116
#
_cell.length_a   1.000
_cell.length_b   1.000
_cell.length_c   1.000
_cell.angle_alpha   90.00
_cell.angle_beta   90.00
_cell.angle_gamma   90.00
#
_symmetry.space_group_name_H-M   'P 1'
#
loop_
_entity.id
_entity.type
_entity.pdbx_description
1 polymer ?
#
loop_
_entity_poly.entity_id
_entity_poly.type
_entity_poly.pdbx_seq_one_letter_code
_entity_poly.pdbx_strand_id
1 'polypeptide(L)'
;MNSIFVLSETFTNGYRTEILDLISLISILCGILVIISKNPIVSVLFLIGLFLSISSYLIILGLNFIGLSYLLVYVGAVSILFLFILMLINVRVSELLSDTSNSIPLAVIITISFNYPVYQILPYSIAAFNSYTVDLNNTLNDI
;
A
#
# COMPACT_ATOMS: atom_id res chain seq x y z
N MET A 1 -5.69 11.40 -35.75
CA MET A 1 -6.56 10.84 -34.72
C MET A 1 -5.81 9.89 -33.79
N ASN A 2 -5.02 8.96 -34.33
CA ASN A 2 -4.30 8.01 -33.49
C ASN A 2 -3.31 8.67 -32.53
N SER A 3 -2.69 9.76 -32.96
CA SER A 3 -1.72 10.48 -32.10
C SER A 3 -2.40 11.15 -30.91
N ILE A 4 -3.59 11.71 -31.09
CA ILE A 4 -4.33 12.35 -30.01
C ILE A 4 -4.82 11.29 -29.01
N PHE A 5 -5.27 10.14 -29.52
CA PHE A 5 -5.73 9.05 -28.67
C PHE A 5 -4.60 8.48 -27.83
N VAL A 6 -3.45 8.25 -28.45
CA VAL A 6 -2.25 7.78 -27.75
C VAL A 6 -1.78 8.80 -26.72
N LEU A 7 -1.86 10.08 -27.05
CA LEU A 7 -1.44 11.15 -26.16
C LEU A 7 -2.38 11.24 -24.94
N SER A 8 -3.69 11.12 -25.16
CA SER A 8 -4.65 11.11 -24.06
C SER A 8 -4.49 9.88 -23.19
N GLU A 9 -4.19 8.73 -23.80
CA GLU A 9 -3.98 7.48 -23.07
C GLU A 9 -2.71 7.54 -22.23
N THR A 10 -1.61 8.02 -22.79
CA THR A 10 -0.36 8.21 -22.05
C THR A 10 -0.51 9.25 -20.95
N PHE A 11 -1.23 10.32 -21.24
CA PHE A 11 -1.49 11.37 -20.25
C PHE A 11 -2.36 10.84 -19.11
N THR A 12 -3.41 10.07 -19.42
CA THR A 12 -4.29 9.47 -18.42
C THR A 12 -3.54 8.44 -17.59
N ASN A 13 -2.71 7.62 -18.22
CA ASN A 13 -1.91 6.61 -17.52
C ASN A 13 -0.87 7.26 -16.60
N GLY A 14 -0.24 8.34 -17.03
CA GLY A 14 0.69 9.10 -16.19
C GLY A 14 -0.01 9.69 -14.98
N TYR A 15 -1.19 10.24 -15.18
CA TYR A 15 -1.99 10.78 -14.09
C TYR A 15 -2.41 9.68 -13.11
N ARG A 16 -2.83 8.54 -13.60
CA ARG A 16 -3.18 7.38 -12.77
C ARG A 16 -2.00 6.88 -11.96
N THR A 17 -0.82 6.87 -12.56
CA THR A 17 0.39 6.42 -11.87
C THR A 17 0.73 7.33 -10.69
N GLU A 18 0.62 8.63 -10.85
CA GLU A 18 0.86 9.58 -9.76
C GLU A 18 -0.15 9.40 -8.63
N ILE A 19 -1.44 9.24 -8.97
CA ILE A 19 -2.49 9.01 -7.99
C ILE A 19 -2.27 7.68 -7.28
N LEU A 20 -1.90 6.63 -8.01
CA LEU A 20 -1.62 5.32 -7.43
C LEU A 20 -0.46 5.39 -6.45
N ASP A 21 0.61 6.10 -6.78
CA ASP A 21 1.74 6.29 -5.88
C ASP A 21 1.33 7.03 -4.61
N LEU A 22 0.52 8.06 -4.76
CA LEU A 22 0.02 8.83 -3.63
C LEU A 22 -0.85 7.96 -2.71
N ILE A 23 -1.76 7.19 -3.28
CA ILE A 23 -2.64 6.29 -2.52
C ILE A 23 -1.84 5.21 -1.82
N SER A 24 -0.84 4.64 -2.47
CA SER A 24 0.02 3.63 -1.85
C SER A 24 0.80 4.22 -0.68
N LEU A 25 1.27 5.45 -0.81
CA LEU A 25 1.96 6.14 0.28
C LEU A 25 1.02 6.36 1.47
N ILE A 26 -0.21 6.79 1.22
CA ILE A 26 -1.22 6.97 2.25
C ILE A 26 -1.53 5.63 2.93
N SER A 27 -1.63 4.55 2.16
CA SER A 27 -1.89 3.21 2.69
C SER A 27 -0.77 2.76 3.64
N ILE A 28 0.48 2.94 3.23
CA ILE A 28 1.63 2.59 4.05
C ILE A 28 1.64 3.42 5.35
N LEU A 29 1.37 4.70 5.23
CA LEU A 29 1.32 5.59 6.39
C LEU A 29 0.22 5.17 7.37
N CYS A 30 -0.97 4.86 6.86
CA CYS A 30 -2.07 4.36 7.67
C CYS A 30 -1.72 3.05 8.36
N GLY A 31 -1.06 2.14 7.65
CA GLY A 31 -0.61 0.86 8.22
C GLY A 31 0.36 1.07 9.38
N ILE A 32 1.30 1.98 9.21
CA ILE A 32 2.26 2.32 10.27
C ILE A 32 1.52 2.91 11.47
N LEU A 33 0.56 3.81 11.23
CA LEU A 33 -0.21 4.44 12.31
C LEU A 33 -1.08 3.44 13.05
N VAL A 34 -1.60 2.41 12.37
CA VAL A 34 -2.35 1.33 13.01
C VAL A 34 -1.49 0.62 14.06
N ILE A 35 -0.24 0.34 13.72
CA ILE A 35 0.67 -0.39 14.58
C ILE A 35 1.15 0.49 15.74
N ILE A 36 1.44 1.76 15.47
CA ILE A 36 1.99 2.69 16.46
C ILE A 36 0.93 3.14 17.47
N SER A 37 -0.33 3.23 17.03
CA SER A 37 -1.40 3.76 17.88
C SER A 37 -1.60 2.90 19.11
N LYS A 38 -1.63 3.55 20.28
CA LYS A 38 -1.83 2.89 21.56
C LYS A 38 -3.31 2.66 21.88
N ASN A 39 -4.17 3.52 21.37
CA ASN A 39 -5.62 3.41 21.60
C ASN A 39 -6.21 2.46 20.55
N PRO A 40 -6.92 1.38 20.97
CA PRO A 40 -7.46 0.42 20.00
C PRO A 40 -8.55 1.02 19.11
N ILE A 41 -9.32 1.99 19.60
CA ILE A 41 -10.37 2.64 18.81
C ILE A 41 -9.73 3.47 17.69
N VAL A 42 -8.69 4.24 17.99
CA VAL A 42 -7.94 5.02 17.00
C VAL A 42 -7.24 4.10 16.02
N SER A 43 -6.70 2.98 16.49
CA SER A 43 -6.06 1.98 15.64
C SER A 43 -7.03 1.42 14.61
N VAL A 44 -8.26 1.13 15.01
CA VAL A 44 -9.30 0.63 14.11
C VAL A 44 -9.71 1.71 13.10
N LEU A 45 -9.75 2.96 13.50
CA LEU A 45 -10.03 4.07 12.58
C LEU A 45 -8.96 4.17 11.48
N PHE A 46 -7.68 4.04 11.85
CA PHE A 46 -6.60 4.00 10.87
C PHE A 46 -6.68 2.77 9.97
N LEU A 47 -7.10 1.63 10.52
CA LEU A 47 -7.32 0.41 9.75
C LEU A 47 -8.44 0.60 8.72
N ILE A 48 -9.51 1.29 9.08
CA ILE A 48 -10.58 1.63 8.15
C ILE A 48 -10.03 2.52 7.03
N GLY A 49 -9.22 3.51 7.36
CA GLY A 49 -8.55 4.36 6.38
C GLY A 49 -7.65 3.58 5.44
N LEU A 50 -6.94 2.58 5.97
CA LEU A 50 -6.10 1.68 5.18
C LEU A 50 -6.95 0.90 4.16
N PHE A 51 -8.05 0.31 4.61
CA PHE A 51 -8.95 -0.44 3.73
C PHE A 51 -9.57 0.46 2.66
N LEU A 52 -9.95 1.68 3.02
CA LEU A 52 -10.46 2.66 2.07
C LEU A 52 -9.42 2.98 1.00
N SER A 53 -8.18 3.19 1.39
CA SER A 53 -7.09 3.48 0.47
C SER A 53 -6.85 2.32 -0.49
N ILE A 54 -6.83 1.09 0.01
CA ILE A 54 -6.63 -0.10 -0.81
C ILE A 54 -7.79 -0.29 -1.79
N SER A 55 -9.02 -0.09 -1.34
CA SER A 55 -10.19 -0.22 -2.22
C SER A 55 -10.21 0.85 -3.31
N SER A 56 -9.82 2.07 -2.97
CA SER A 56 -9.65 3.14 -3.95
C SER A 56 -8.58 2.80 -4.99
N TYR A 57 -7.47 2.23 -4.53
CA TYR A 57 -6.40 1.78 -5.42
C TYR A 57 -6.91 0.74 -6.41
N LEU A 58 -7.67 -0.25 -5.93
CA LEU A 58 -8.25 -1.29 -6.78
C LEU A 58 -9.25 -0.73 -7.80
N ILE A 59 -10.07 0.24 -7.38
CA ILE A 59 -11.03 0.88 -8.27
C ILE A 59 -10.32 1.65 -9.38
N ILE A 60 -9.27 2.38 -9.06
CA ILE A 60 -8.49 3.13 -10.04
C ILE A 60 -7.78 2.20 -11.02
N LEU A 61 -7.34 1.03 -10.58
CA LEU A 61 -6.75 0.02 -11.46
C LEU A 61 -7.76 -0.58 -12.46
N GLY A 62 -9.04 -0.31 -12.32
CA GLY A 62 -10.08 -0.85 -13.19
C GLY A 62 -10.78 -2.08 -12.61
N LEU A 63 -10.37 -2.56 -11.44
CA LEU A 63 -11.01 -3.69 -10.77
C LEU A 63 -12.16 -3.19 -9.90
N ASN A 64 -13.20 -2.68 -10.56
CA ASN A 64 -14.31 -2.03 -9.86
C ASN A 64 -15.06 -2.99 -8.95
N PHE A 65 -15.34 -4.20 -9.43
CA PHE A 65 -16.09 -5.19 -8.65
C PHE A 65 -15.32 -5.59 -7.39
N ILE A 66 -14.03 -5.89 -7.55
CA ILE A 66 -13.18 -6.31 -6.43
C ILE A 66 -13.00 -5.16 -5.45
N GLY A 67 -12.80 -3.93 -5.94
CA GLY A 67 -12.66 -2.76 -5.09
C GLY A 67 -13.92 -2.47 -4.28
N LEU A 68 -15.08 -2.55 -4.92
CA LEU A 68 -16.37 -2.33 -4.24
C LEU A 68 -16.66 -3.44 -3.25
N SER A 69 -16.38 -4.70 -3.60
CA SER A 69 -16.53 -5.83 -2.68
C SER A 69 -15.63 -5.68 -1.46
N TYR A 70 -14.38 -5.28 -1.68
CA TYR A 70 -13.43 -5.03 -0.61
C TYR A 70 -13.93 -3.94 0.33
N LEU A 71 -14.41 -2.84 -0.25
CA LEU A 71 -14.95 -1.73 0.53
C LEU A 71 -16.15 -2.20 1.36
N LEU A 72 -17.09 -2.91 0.74
CA LEU A 72 -18.32 -3.34 1.40
C LEU A 72 -18.02 -4.31 2.55
N VAL A 73 -17.18 -5.30 2.32
CA VAL A 73 -16.93 -6.36 3.29
C VAL A 73 -15.99 -5.88 4.40
N TYR A 74 -14.83 -5.34 4.04
CA TYR A 74 -13.82 -5.00 5.04
C TYR A 74 -14.15 -3.70 5.77
N VAL A 75 -14.56 -2.66 5.06
CA VAL A 75 -14.88 -1.39 5.68
C VAL A 75 -16.27 -1.43 6.32
N GLY A 76 -17.25 -1.95 5.58
CA GLY A 76 -18.64 -1.93 6.03
C GLY A 76 -18.95 -2.95 7.10
N ALA A 77 -18.46 -4.17 6.98
CA ALA A 77 -18.83 -5.26 7.90
C ALA A 77 -17.78 -5.51 8.97
N VAL A 78 -16.57 -5.85 8.56
CA VAL A 78 -15.52 -6.30 9.48
C VAL A 78 -15.05 -5.17 10.39
N SER A 79 -14.80 -4.00 9.83
CA SER A 79 -14.29 -2.86 10.62
C SER A 79 -15.33 -2.36 11.61
N ILE A 80 -16.60 -2.28 11.21
CA ILE A 80 -17.68 -1.84 12.09
C ILE A 80 -17.89 -2.85 13.21
N LEU A 81 -17.87 -4.14 12.88
CA LEU A 81 -17.99 -5.21 13.89
C LEU A 81 -16.83 -5.14 14.88
N PHE A 82 -15.61 -4.95 14.39
CA PHE A 82 -14.42 -4.86 15.23
C PHE A 82 -14.49 -3.65 16.16
N LEU A 83 -14.91 -2.52 15.63
CA LEU A 83 -15.09 -1.30 16.42
C LEU A 83 -16.15 -1.50 17.50
N PHE A 84 -17.25 -2.17 17.16
CA PHE A 84 -18.32 -2.47 18.10
C PHE A 84 -17.84 -3.38 19.22
N ILE A 85 -17.06 -4.41 18.90
CA ILE A 85 -16.48 -5.32 19.88
C ILE A 85 -15.53 -4.58 20.81
N LEU A 86 -14.72 -3.69 20.29
CA LEU A 86 -13.79 -2.89 21.09
C LEU A 86 -14.52 -1.96 22.06
N MET A 87 -15.64 -1.40 21.64
CA MET A 87 -16.47 -0.56 22.50
C MET A 87 -17.11 -1.37 23.62
N LEU A 88 -17.55 -2.61 23.32
CA LEU A 88 -18.16 -3.47 24.31
C LEU A 88 -17.17 -3.98 25.36
N ILE A 89 -15.96 -4.32 24.92
CA ILE A 89 -14.91 -4.84 25.81
C ILE A 89 -14.39 -3.74 26.74
N ASN A 90 -14.53 -2.47 26.35
CA ASN A 90 -14.11 -1.33 27.16
C ASN A 90 -12.65 -1.47 27.61
N VAL A 91 -11.75 -1.60 26.61
CA VAL A 91 -10.33 -1.79 26.87
C VAL A 91 -9.75 -0.56 27.56
N ARG A 92 -9.14 -0.75 28.71
CA ARG A 92 -8.54 0.34 29.47
C ARG A 92 -7.23 0.79 28.82
N VAL A 93 -7.08 2.10 28.68
CA VAL A 93 -5.88 2.70 28.09
C VAL A 93 -4.61 2.35 28.91
N SER A 94 -4.76 2.14 30.21
CA SER A 94 -3.66 1.76 31.08
C SER A 94 -3.05 0.38 30.75
N GLU A 95 -3.84 -0.53 30.22
CA GLU A 95 -3.36 -1.85 29.78
C GLU A 95 -2.57 -1.77 28.46
N LEU A 96 -2.78 -0.69 27.70
CA LEU A 96 -2.14 -0.49 26.39
C LEU A 96 -0.82 0.25 26.49
N LEU A 97 -0.47 0.74 27.69
CA LEU A 97 0.80 1.41 27.96
C LEU A 97 1.91 0.38 28.18
N SER A 98 2.05 -0.57 27.27
CA SER A 98 3.18 -1.48 27.29
C SER A 98 4.42 -0.77 26.75
N ASP A 99 5.56 -1.03 27.39
CA ASP A 99 6.81 -0.46 26.95
C ASP A 99 7.23 -1.11 25.63
N THR A 100 7.17 -0.33 24.55
CA THR A 100 7.48 -0.81 23.20
C THR A 100 8.97 -0.79 22.91
N SER A 101 9.80 -0.30 23.83
CA SER A 101 11.25 -0.22 23.62
C SER A 101 11.89 -1.58 23.45
N ASN A 102 11.33 -2.63 24.04
CA ASN A 102 11.81 -4.00 23.91
C ASN A 102 11.52 -4.60 22.53
N SER A 103 10.59 -4.02 21.79
CA SER A 103 10.18 -4.50 20.45
C SER A 103 11.06 -3.95 19.34
N ILE A 104 11.85 -2.92 19.60
CA ILE A 104 12.67 -2.28 18.58
C ILE A 104 13.70 -3.23 17.97
N PRO A 105 14.45 -4.07 18.72
CA PRO A 105 15.37 -5.03 18.11
C PRO A 105 14.68 -6.05 17.23
N LEU A 106 13.52 -6.52 17.65
CA LEU A 106 12.72 -7.47 16.86
C LEU A 106 12.26 -6.83 15.55
N ALA A 107 11.79 -5.59 15.59
CA ALA A 107 11.36 -4.85 14.41
C ALA A 107 12.51 -4.67 13.42
N VAL A 108 13.72 -4.37 13.90
CA VAL A 108 14.90 -4.23 13.06
C VAL A 108 15.24 -5.56 12.38
N ILE A 109 15.23 -6.67 13.12
CA ILE A 109 15.51 -8.00 12.57
C ILE A 109 14.50 -8.36 11.49
N ILE A 110 13.20 -8.15 11.74
CA ILE A 110 12.14 -8.44 10.78
C ILE A 110 12.30 -7.57 9.53
N THR A 111 12.61 -6.29 9.69
CA THR A 111 12.80 -5.36 8.59
C THR A 111 13.97 -5.80 7.71
N ILE A 112 15.09 -6.17 8.30
CA ILE A 112 16.26 -6.65 7.57
C ILE A 112 15.95 -7.95 6.85
N SER A 113 15.29 -8.89 7.53
CA SER A 113 14.91 -10.19 6.95
C SER A 113 13.97 -10.04 5.77
N PHE A 114 13.07 -9.06 5.81
CA PHE A 114 12.14 -8.80 4.71
C PHE A 114 12.82 -8.05 3.57
N ASN A 115 13.64 -7.06 3.88
CA ASN A 115 14.26 -6.23 2.87
C ASN A 115 15.36 -6.96 2.09
N TYR A 116 16.01 -7.93 2.69
CA TYR A 116 17.11 -8.66 2.05
C TYR A 116 16.66 -9.39 0.78
N PRO A 117 15.58 -10.22 0.80
CA PRO A 117 15.09 -10.85 -0.43
C PRO A 117 14.55 -9.82 -1.43
N VAL A 118 13.88 -8.78 -0.96
CA VAL A 118 13.33 -7.72 -1.82
C VAL A 118 14.46 -6.98 -2.52
N TYR A 119 15.56 -6.70 -1.80
CA TYR A 119 16.71 -6.04 -2.38
C TYR A 119 17.38 -6.91 -3.46
N GLN A 120 17.42 -8.22 -3.28
CA GLN A 120 17.97 -9.13 -4.30
C GLN A 120 17.08 -9.16 -5.56
N ILE A 121 15.77 -9.09 -5.40
CA ILE A 121 14.82 -9.11 -6.51
C ILE A 121 14.84 -7.80 -7.28
N LEU A 122 14.81 -6.67 -6.57
CA LEU A 122 14.78 -5.33 -7.18
C LEU A 122 16.00 -5.02 -8.06
N PRO A 123 17.25 -5.21 -7.60
CA PRO A 123 18.42 -4.97 -8.46
C PRO A 123 18.43 -5.85 -9.70
N TYR A 124 17.93 -7.10 -9.57
CA TYR A 124 17.83 -8.00 -10.71
C TYR A 124 16.87 -7.45 -11.76
N SER A 125 15.70 -6.96 -11.35
CA SER A 125 14.74 -6.38 -12.28
C SER A 125 15.24 -5.09 -12.90
N ILE A 126 15.97 -4.27 -12.15
CA ILE A 126 16.59 -3.05 -12.68
C ILE A 126 17.70 -3.40 -13.67
N ALA A 127 18.52 -4.40 -13.36
CA ALA A 127 19.57 -4.85 -14.28
C ALA A 127 18.97 -5.40 -15.57
N ALA A 128 17.88 -6.16 -15.49
CA ALA A 128 17.16 -6.65 -16.67
C ALA A 128 16.59 -5.50 -17.49
N PHE A 129 16.05 -4.48 -16.86
CA PHE A 129 15.54 -3.29 -17.52
C PHE A 129 16.68 -2.51 -18.22
N ASN A 130 17.82 -2.35 -17.56
CA ASN A 130 18.96 -1.68 -18.12
C ASN A 130 19.54 -2.43 -19.33
N SER A 131 19.60 -3.77 -19.26
CA SER A 131 20.07 -4.57 -20.40
C SER A 131 19.12 -4.45 -21.59
N TYR A 132 17.83 -4.36 -21.33
CA TYR A 132 16.82 -4.18 -22.37
C TYR A 132 16.99 -2.81 -23.08
N THR A 133 17.24 -1.74 -22.32
CA THR A 133 17.47 -0.41 -22.90
C THR A 133 18.76 -0.35 -23.69
N VAL A 134 19.82 -1.03 -23.24
CA VAL A 134 21.09 -1.11 -23.97
C VAL A 134 20.90 -1.85 -25.29
N ASP A 135 20.16 -2.95 -25.30
CA ASP A 135 19.84 -3.70 -26.53
C ASP A 135 19.05 -2.85 -27.51
N LEU A 136 18.09 -2.06 -27.03
CA LEU A 136 17.34 -1.14 -27.86
C LEU A 136 18.25 -0.07 -28.51
N ASN A 137 19.17 0.49 -27.73
CA ASN A 137 20.11 1.48 -28.24
C ASN A 137 21.03 0.88 -29.29
N ASN A 138 21.48 -0.36 -29.08
CA ASN A 138 22.32 -1.05 -30.06
C ASN A 138 21.59 -1.31 -31.35
N THR A 139 20.33 -1.74 -31.29
CA THR A 139 19.53 -1.94 -32.49
C THR A 139 19.24 -0.65 -33.22
N LEU A 140 19.07 0.46 -32.51
CA LEU A 140 18.89 1.77 -33.12
C LEU A 140 20.15 2.28 -33.78
N ASN A 141 21.32 1.99 -33.23
CA ASN A 141 22.60 2.39 -33.81
C ASN A 141 22.97 1.58 -35.07
N ASP A 142 22.47 0.34 -35.20
CA ASP A 142 22.68 -0.52 -36.36
C ASP A 142 21.81 -0.13 -37.57
N ILE A 143 20.83 0.71 -37.36
CA ILE A 143 20.00 1.24 -38.45
C ILE A 143 20.64 2.49 -39.03
#